data_4340614905a0755ee61d98ac01f1cfa6
#
_entry.id   4340614905a0755ee61d98ac01f1cfa6
#
_cell.length_a   1.000
_cell.length_b   1.000
_cell.length_c   1.000
_cell.angle_alpha   90.00
_cell.angle_beta   90.00
_cell.angle_gamma   90.00
#
_symmetry.space_group_name_H-M   'P 1'
#
loop_
_entity.id
_entity.type
_entity.pdbx_description
1 polymer ?
#
loop_
_entity_poly.entity_id
_entity_poly.type
_entity_poly.pdbx_seq_one_letter_code
_entity_poly.pdbx_strand_id
1 'polypeptide(L)'
;NAVIMDGDRKIVASAGVRTGAKSGESAQRILDEVLSEAGLKREDISWIVSTGYGRVSIPFADENVTEISCHGRGAHYFNPAVRTILDIGGQDSKAIRLNEKGEVADFVMNDKCAAGTGRFLEMIARSLEVDVDELGSIALQSKEDIEITSMCSVFAESEVISLIANNREKTDIANGICRAVANKSYSLLKRVGLEAEFMMTGGVAKNAGVVRAVEEKLGKKLYICPEPEIVGAAGAAL
;
A
#
# COMPACT_ATOMS: atom_id res chain seq x y z
N ASN A 1 -0.56 2.37 10.98
CA ASN A 1 0.44 1.36 11.34
C ASN A 1 1.48 1.99 12.26
N ALA A 2 2.01 1.21 13.20
CA ALA A 2 3.12 1.59 14.08
C ALA A 2 4.16 0.46 14.11
N VAL A 3 5.42 0.84 14.35
CA VAL A 3 6.54 -0.08 14.51
C VAL A 3 7.40 0.42 15.67
N ILE A 4 7.81 -0.49 16.52
CA ILE A 4 8.84 -0.25 17.54
C ILE A 4 10.13 -0.93 17.08
N MET A 5 11.22 -0.18 17.06
CA MET A 5 12.57 -0.67 16.80
C MET A 5 13.46 -0.49 18.02
N ASP A 6 14.39 -1.43 18.23
CA ASP A 6 15.46 -1.30 19.21
C ASP A 6 16.67 -0.50 18.69
N GLY A 7 17.67 -0.30 19.55
CA GLY A 7 18.90 0.41 19.21
C GLY A 7 19.75 -0.26 18.11
N ASP A 8 19.54 -1.55 17.87
CA ASP A 8 20.18 -2.33 16.81
C ASP A 8 19.39 -2.32 15.49
N ARG A 9 18.34 -1.48 15.43
CA ARG A 9 17.41 -1.37 14.29
C ARG A 9 16.63 -2.64 13.99
N LYS A 10 16.33 -3.43 14.99
CA LYS A 10 15.50 -4.62 14.87
C LYS A 10 14.07 -4.29 15.24
N ILE A 11 13.11 -4.74 14.45
CA ILE A 11 11.69 -4.59 14.76
C ILE A 11 11.36 -5.45 15.97
N VAL A 12 10.86 -4.81 17.03
CA VAL A 12 10.43 -5.44 18.29
C VAL A 12 8.94 -5.81 18.21
N ALA A 13 8.13 -4.87 17.71
CA ALA A 13 6.69 -5.07 17.50
C ALA A 13 6.19 -4.19 16.36
N SER A 14 5.08 -4.60 15.77
CA SER A 14 4.33 -3.83 14.77
C SER A 14 2.83 -3.98 15.01
N ALA A 15 2.05 -2.93 14.75
CA ALA A 15 0.60 -2.97 14.86
C ALA A 15 -0.08 -2.17 13.75
N GLY A 16 -1.31 -2.55 13.41
CA GLY A 16 -2.12 -1.91 12.37
C GLY A 16 -3.55 -1.69 12.80
N VAL A 17 -4.03 -0.44 12.78
CA VAL A 17 -5.45 -0.11 13.01
C VAL A 17 -6.04 0.65 11.83
N ARG A 18 -7.33 0.48 11.61
CA ARG A 18 -8.04 1.32 10.62
C ARG A 18 -8.10 2.75 11.13
N THR A 19 -7.63 3.69 10.32
CA THR A 19 -7.68 5.12 10.63
C THR A 19 -9.11 5.61 10.54
N GLY A 20 -9.65 6.14 11.64
CA GLY A 20 -10.94 6.81 11.67
C GLY A 20 -10.85 8.27 11.20
N ALA A 21 -11.94 9.02 11.37
CA ALA A 21 -12.00 10.44 11.01
C ALA A 21 -11.06 11.34 11.85
N LYS A 22 -10.65 10.87 13.03
CA LYS A 22 -9.76 11.58 13.95
C LYS A 22 -8.40 10.90 14.01
N SER A 23 -7.42 11.45 13.32
CA SER A 23 -6.07 10.89 13.22
C SER A 23 -5.36 10.79 14.57
N GLY A 24 -5.51 11.79 15.46
CA GLY A 24 -4.89 11.79 16.80
C GLY A 24 -5.40 10.65 17.70
N GLU A 25 -6.72 10.38 17.71
CA GLU A 25 -7.30 9.27 18.49
C GLU A 25 -6.83 7.92 17.93
N SER A 26 -6.76 7.79 16.60
CA SER A 26 -6.25 6.58 15.95
C SER A 26 -4.77 6.36 16.24
N ALA A 27 -3.98 7.44 16.30
CA ALA A 27 -2.57 7.38 16.63
C ALA A 27 -2.34 6.97 18.09
N GLN A 28 -3.15 7.48 19.03
CA GLN A 28 -3.05 7.05 20.44
C GLN A 28 -3.38 5.56 20.56
N ARG A 29 -4.47 5.11 19.94
CA ARG A 29 -4.87 3.71 19.99
C ARG A 29 -3.81 2.76 19.42
N ILE A 30 -3.19 3.11 18.27
CA ILE A 30 -2.15 2.27 17.69
C ILE A 30 -0.87 2.26 18.54
N LEU A 31 -0.55 3.38 19.20
CA LEU A 31 0.57 3.45 20.14
C LEU A 31 0.34 2.52 21.33
N ASP A 32 -0.85 2.56 21.94
CA ASP A 32 -1.20 1.70 23.07
C ASP A 32 -1.16 0.22 22.67
N GLU A 33 -1.63 -0.12 21.47
CA GLU A 33 -1.63 -1.47 20.94
C GLU A 33 -0.22 -2.00 20.70
N VAL A 34 0.65 -1.24 20.01
CA VAL A 34 2.02 -1.69 19.73
C VAL A 34 2.88 -1.77 20.98
N LEU A 35 2.66 -0.90 21.96
CA LEU A 35 3.31 -0.98 23.29
C LEU A 35 2.89 -2.24 24.04
N SER A 36 1.59 -2.55 24.04
CA SER A 36 1.05 -3.77 24.65
C SER A 36 1.64 -5.04 24.01
N GLU A 37 1.73 -5.07 22.68
CA GLU A 37 2.32 -6.19 21.94
C GLU A 37 3.80 -6.37 22.26
N ALA A 38 4.54 -5.28 22.39
CA ALA A 38 5.95 -5.29 22.78
C ALA A 38 6.19 -5.58 24.27
N GLY A 39 5.14 -5.51 25.12
CA GLY A 39 5.30 -5.58 26.58
C GLY A 39 6.04 -4.39 27.18
N LEU A 40 5.98 -3.23 26.49
CA LEU A 40 6.66 -1.99 26.85
C LEU A 40 5.69 -0.94 27.37
N LYS A 41 6.23 0.07 28.08
CA LYS A 41 5.51 1.26 28.50
C LYS A 41 5.95 2.46 27.65
N ARG A 42 5.17 3.55 27.70
CA ARG A 42 5.52 4.79 27.00
C ARG A 42 6.90 5.34 27.39
N GLU A 43 7.30 5.17 28.66
CA GLU A 43 8.58 5.62 29.22
C GLU A 43 9.79 4.87 28.64
N ASP A 44 9.57 3.67 28.11
CA ASP A 44 10.61 2.85 27.47
C ASP A 44 10.93 3.32 26.05
N ILE A 45 10.07 4.19 25.47
CA ILE A 45 10.26 4.73 24.13
C ILE A 45 11.01 6.05 24.18
N SER A 46 12.21 6.07 23.61
CA SER A 46 13.09 7.24 23.62
C SER A 46 12.70 8.31 22.64
N TRP A 47 12.11 7.92 21.46
CA TRP A 47 11.79 8.84 20.37
C TRP A 47 10.61 8.33 19.55
N ILE A 48 9.69 9.22 19.17
CA ILE A 48 8.54 8.89 18.31
C ILE A 48 8.56 9.76 17.05
N VAL A 49 8.58 9.11 15.91
CA VAL A 49 8.45 9.77 14.60
C VAL A 49 7.08 9.47 14.02
N SER A 50 6.37 10.51 13.61
CA SER A 50 5.10 10.38 12.88
C SER A 50 5.27 10.60 11.38
N THR A 51 4.50 9.86 10.59
CA THR A 51 4.51 9.95 9.12
C THR A 51 3.10 9.81 8.53
N GLY A 52 2.97 9.98 7.21
CA GLY A 52 1.69 9.97 6.51
C GLY A 52 0.96 11.31 6.54
N TYR A 53 -0.27 11.33 6.01
CA TYR A 53 -1.09 12.57 5.93
C TYR A 53 -1.42 13.18 7.29
N GLY A 54 -1.62 12.35 8.31
CA GLY A 54 -1.96 12.78 9.66
C GLY A 54 -0.78 13.18 10.53
N ARG A 55 0.46 13.09 10.06
CA ARG A 55 1.68 13.26 10.88
C ARG A 55 1.73 14.53 11.71
N VAL A 56 1.28 15.65 11.14
CA VAL A 56 1.30 16.94 11.84
C VAL A 56 0.27 17.07 12.96
N SER A 57 -0.67 16.13 13.05
CA SER A 57 -1.75 16.13 14.05
C SER A 57 -1.48 15.15 15.20
N ILE A 58 -0.27 14.61 15.31
CA ILE A 58 0.10 13.66 16.36
C ILE A 58 0.81 14.40 17.50
N PRO A 59 0.13 14.65 18.65
CA PRO A 59 0.63 15.56 19.66
C PRO A 59 1.80 15.01 20.49
N PHE A 60 2.03 13.71 20.44
CA PHE A 60 3.08 13.03 21.19
C PHE A 60 4.29 12.61 20.34
N ALA A 61 4.29 12.98 19.04
CA ALA A 61 5.44 12.73 18.18
C ALA A 61 6.52 13.78 18.41
N ASP A 62 7.76 13.32 18.53
CA ASP A 62 8.94 14.17 18.69
C ASP A 62 9.36 14.77 17.35
N GLU A 63 9.10 14.05 16.24
CA GLU A 63 9.44 14.48 14.88
C GLU A 63 8.37 14.05 13.88
N ASN A 64 8.29 14.81 12.78
CA ASN A 64 7.39 14.54 11.65
C ASN A 64 8.20 14.39 10.35
N VAL A 65 8.16 13.21 9.74
CA VAL A 65 8.86 12.91 8.49
C VAL A 65 7.87 12.56 7.38
N THR A 66 8.18 12.95 6.14
CA THR A 66 7.28 12.67 5.01
C THR A 66 7.19 11.17 4.73
N GLU A 67 6.02 10.70 4.34
CA GLU A 67 5.83 9.29 4.00
C GLU A 67 6.71 8.84 2.83
N ILE A 68 7.07 9.72 1.90
CA ILE A 68 7.95 9.39 0.79
C ILE A 68 9.33 8.98 1.29
N SER A 69 9.91 9.78 2.20
CA SER A 69 11.22 9.49 2.81
C SER A 69 11.16 8.21 3.64
N CYS A 70 10.08 8.04 4.43
CA CYS A 70 9.90 6.86 5.27
C CYS A 70 9.74 5.59 4.42
N HIS A 71 8.93 5.60 3.36
CA HIS A 71 8.80 4.44 2.46
C HIS A 71 10.12 4.09 1.78
N GLY A 72 10.87 5.10 1.31
CA GLY A 72 12.20 4.86 0.72
C GLY A 72 13.15 4.18 1.69
N ARG A 73 13.25 4.72 2.91
CA ARG A 73 14.14 4.19 3.95
C ARG A 73 13.72 2.80 4.43
N GLY A 74 12.42 2.59 4.67
CA GLY A 74 11.88 1.30 5.06
C GLY A 74 12.04 0.23 3.98
N ALA A 75 11.78 0.55 2.72
CA ALA A 75 11.97 -0.38 1.62
C ALA A 75 13.44 -0.81 1.48
N HIS A 76 14.38 0.14 1.58
CA HIS A 76 15.82 -0.16 1.57
C HIS A 76 16.27 -1.00 2.76
N TYR A 77 15.64 -0.82 3.93
CA TYR A 77 15.88 -1.66 5.12
C TYR A 77 15.48 -3.12 4.86
N PHE A 78 14.29 -3.36 4.29
CA PHE A 78 13.82 -4.73 3.99
C PHE A 78 14.55 -5.37 2.81
N ASN A 79 14.96 -4.57 1.82
CA ASN A 79 15.71 -5.05 0.67
C ASN A 79 16.67 -3.96 0.16
N PRO A 80 17.96 -4.01 0.51
CA PRO A 80 18.96 -3.02 0.08
C PRO A 80 19.17 -2.94 -1.44
N ALA A 81 18.76 -3.96 -2.19
CA ALA A 81 18.85 -3.95 -3.65
C ALA A 81 17.70 -3.19 -4.33
N VAL A 82 16.63 -2.82 -3.59
CA VAL A 82 15.48 -2.13 -4.19
C VAL A 82 15.87 -0.78 -4.79
N ARG A 83 15.31 -0.50 -5.98
CA ARG A 83 15.49 0.80 -6.67
C ARG A 83 14.16 1.45 -7.00
N THR A 84 13.12 0.68 -7.25
CA THR A 84 11.79 1.21 -7.56
C THR A 84 10.76 0.61 -6.62
N ILE A 85 10.00 1.47 -5.95
CA ILE A 85 8.95 1.10 -5.01
C ILE A 85 7.61 1.51 -5.61
N LEU A 86 6.64 0.60 -5.58
CA LEU A 86 5.24 0.87 -5.81
C LEU A 86 4.50 0.75 -4.47
N ASP A 87 4.11 1.86 -3.88
CA ASP A 87 3.26 1.86 -2.69
C ASP A 87 1.80 2.08 -3.09
N ILE A 88 0.93 1.15 -2.70
CA ILE A 88 -0.51 1.30 -2.90
C ILE A 88 -1.20 1.20 -1.54
N GLY A 89 -1.56 2.37 -1.04
CA GLY A 89 -2.30 2.55 0.20
C GLY A 89 -3.82 2.46 0.02
N GLY A 90 -4.54 2.79 1.08
CA GLY A 90 -6.00 2.85 1.06
C GLY A 90 -6.55 4.01 0.23
N GLN A 91 -5.88 5.15 0.21
CA GLN A 91 -6.39 6.39 -0.42
C GLN A 91 -5.51 6.95 -1.53
N ASP A 92 -4.28 6.52 -1.61
CA ASP A 92 -3.29 7.01 -2.56
C ASP A 92 -2.43 5.87 -3.10
N SER A 93 -1.67 6.18 -4.14
CA SER A 93 -0.63 5.32 -4.66
C SER A 93 0.59 6.14 -5.06
N LYS A 94 1.77 5.57 -4.83
CA LYS A 94 3.04 6.23 -5.06
C LYS A 94 3.99 5.32 -5.81
N ALA A 95 4.77 5.90 -6.71
CA ALA A 95 5.96 5.29 -7.26
C ALA A 95 7.17 6.10 -6.78
N ILE A 96 8.15 5.43 -6.17
CA ILE A 96 9.32 6.07 -5.59
C ILE A 96 10.55 5.39 -6.17
N ARG A 97 11.51 6.18 -6.65
CA ARG A 97 12.80 5.69 -7.13
C ARG A 97 13.89 6.06 -6.14
N LEU A 98 14.74 5.07 -5.83
CA LEU A 98 15.88 5.21 -4.93
C LEU A 98 17.18 5.23 -5.72
N ASN A 99 18.16 5.96 -5.17
CA ASN A 99 19.55 5.85 -5.62
C ASN A 99 20.24 4.62 -4.99
N GLU A 100 21.50 4.41 -5.30
CA GLU A 100 22.31 3.28 -4.78
C GLU A 100 22.47 3.28 -3.25
N LYS A 101 22.30 4.45 -2.63
CA LYS A 101 22.39 4.62 -1.17
C LYS A 101 21.05 4.40 -0.45
N GLY A 102 19.97 4.08 -1.18
CA GLY A 102 18.62 3.95 -0.62
C GLY A 102 17.93 5.29 -0.34
N GLU A 103 18.47 6.41 -0.86
CA GLU A 103 17.83 7.72 -0.74
C GLU A 103 16.83 7.94 -1.87
N VAL A 104 15.78 8.68 -1.61
CA VAL A 104 14.76 9.02 -2.60
C VAL A 104 15.38 9.94 -3.67
N ALA A 105 15.44 9.44 -4.91
CA ALA A 105 15.93 10.19 -6.07
C ALA A 105 14.79 10.92 -6.79
N ASP A 106 13.61 10.29 -6.89
CA ASP A 106 12.42 10.85 -7.51
C ASP A 106 11.16 10.15 -7.01
N PHE A 107 10.01 10.78 -7.13
CA PHE A 107 8.72 10.16 -6.82
C PHE A 107 7.57 10.75 -7.62
N VAL A 108 6.55 9.96 -7.81
CA VAL A 108 5.27 10.35 -8.40
C VAL A 108 4.14 9.80 -7.55
N MET A 109 3.11 10.60 -7.32
CA MET A 109 2.01 10.28 -6.43
C MET A 109 0.66 10.49 -7.12
N ASN A 110 -0.30 9.63 -6.80
CA ASN A 110 -1.71 9.79 -7.10
C ASN A 110 -2.47 9.87 -5.77
N ASP A 111 -2.77 11.07 -5.32
CA ASP A 111 -3.46 11.38 -4.07
C ASP A 111 -4.86 11.98 -4.25
N LYS A 112 -5.29 12.18 -5.51
CA LYS A 112 -6.54 12.86 -5.84
C LYS A 112 -7.57 11.96 -6.49
N CYS A 113 -7.21 10.72 -6.83
CA CYS A 113 -8.09 9.81 -7.52
C CYS A 113 -8.06 8.44 -6.83
N ALA A 114 -9.24 7.97 -6.40
CA ALA A 114 -9.37 6.67 -5.75
C ALA A 114 -9.04 5.48 -6.68
N ALA A 115 -9.17 5.66 -8.01
CA ALA A 115 -8.85 4.62 -8.97
C ALA A 115 -7.38 4.18 -8.83
N GLY A 116 -7.17 2.88 -8.63
CA GLY A 116 -5.85 2.30 -8.40
C GLY A 116 -5.39 2.34 -6.92
N THR A 117 -6.32 2.46 -5.97
CA THR A 117 -6.05 2.45 -4.53
C THR A 117 -6.86 1.35 -3.82
N GLY A 118 -6.57 1.09 -2.54
CA GLY A 118 -7.32 0.13 -1.74
C GLY A 118 -8.82 0.45 -1.64
N ARG A 119 -9.20 1.74 -1.54
CA ARG A 119 -10.62 2.14 -1.52
C ARG A 119 -11.36 1.80 -2.81
N PHE A 120 -10.69 1.85 -3.94
CA PHE A 120 -11.28 1.39 -5.19
C PHE A 120 -11.58 -0.11 -5.14
N LEU A 121 -10.64 -0.91 -4.64
CA LEU A 121 -10.84 -2.36 -4.46
C LEU A 121 -11.96 -2.66 -3.46
N GLU A 122 -12.03 -1.95 -2.33
CA GLU A 122 -13.11 -2.08 -1.34
C GLU A 122 -14.50 -1.77 -1.94
N MET A 123 -14.60 -0.72 -2.76
CA MET A 123 -15.84 -0.34 -3.43
C MET A 123 -16.30 -1.45 -4.40
N ILE A 124 -15.40 -1.94 -5.24
CA ILE A 124 -15.71 -2.98 -6.20
C ILE A 124 -16.03 -4.32 -5.51
N ALA A 125 -15.30 -4.69 -4.46
CA ALA A 125 -15.57 -5.89 -3.68
C ALA A 125 -17.01 -5.90 -3.14
N ARG A 126 -17.52 -4.74 -2.64
CA ARG A 126 -18.92 -4.59 -2.23
C ARG A 126 -19.89 -4.81 -3.39
N SER A 127 -19.63 -4.24 -4.56
CA SER A 127 -20.50 -4.41 -5.75
C SER A 127 -20.52 -5.87 -6.23
N LEU A 128 -19.42 -6.63 -6.04
CA LEU A 128 -19.32 -8.05 -6.34
C LEU A 128 -19.85 -8.95 -5.22
N GLU A 129 -20.22 -8.38 -4.06
CA GLU A 129 -20.61 -9.12 -2.86
C GLU A 129 -19.55 -10.17 -2.42
N VAL A 130 -18.29 -9.72 -2.35
CA VAL A 130 -17.15 -10.51 -1.88
C VAL A 130 -16.35 -9.74 -0.85
N ASP A 131 -15.55 -10.44 -0.03
CA ASP A 131 -14.60 -9.77 0.85
C ASP A 131 -13.44 -9.16 0.04
N VAL A 132 -13.01 -7.97 0.43
CA VAL A 132 -11.88 -7.29 -0.25
C VAL A 132 -10.58 -8.10 -0.13
N ASP A 133 -10.41 -8.82 0.96
CA ASP A 133 -9.24 -9.67 1.20
C ASP A 133 -9.24 -10.93 0.31
N GLU A 134 -10.44 -11.38 -0.13
CA GLU A 134 -10.60 -12.50 -1.06
C GLU A 134 -10.53 -12.10 -2.54
N LEU A 135 -10.69 -10.80 -2.84
CA LEU A 135 -10.76 -10.31 -4.22
C LEU A 135 -9.56 -10.74 -5.08
N GLY A 136 -8.36 -10.75 -4.49
CA GLY A 136 -7.14 -11.18 -5.17
C GLY A 136 -7.14 -12.67 -5.52
N SER A 137 -7.54 -13.53 -4.59
CA SER A 137 -7.61 -14.97 -4.81
C SER A 137 -8.71 -15.36 -5.80
N ILE A 138 -9.83 -14.63 -5.80
CA ILE A 138 -10.92 -14.76 -6.78
C ILE A 138 -10.40 -14.39 -8.18
N ALA A 139 -9.70 -13.27 -8.31
CA ALA A 139 -9.12 -12.82 -9.57
C ALA A 139 -8.13 -13.83 -10.19
N LEU A 140 -7.40 -14.58 -9.37
CA LEU A 140 -6.47 -15.62 -9.83
C LEU A 140 -7.17 -16.82 -10.51
N GLN A 141 -8.47 -16.98 -10.31
CA GLN A 141 -9.28 -18.06 -10.89
C GLN A 141 -9.95 -17.70 -12.20
N SER A 142 -9.70 -16.49 -12.71
CA SER A 142 -10.25 -15.98 -13.98
C SER A 142 -9.92 -16.90 -15.16
N LYS A 143 -10.89 -17.04 -16.04
CA LYS A 143 -10.77 -17.81 -17.28
C LYS A 143 -10.82 -16.93 -18.53
N GLU A 144 -11.46 -15.76 -18.44
CA GLU A 144 -11.58 -14.80 -19.52
C GLU A 144 -10.94 -13.46 -19.12
N ASP A 145 -10.32 -12.79 -20.09
CA ASP A 145 -9.80 -11.44 -19.91
C ASP A 145 -10.91 -10.42 -20.15
N ILE A 146 -11.46 -9.87 -19.06
CA ILE A 146 -12.38 -8.73 -19.15
C ILE A 146 -11.56 -7.45 -19.00
N GLU A 147 -11.71 -6.51 -19.91
CA GLU A 147 -11.13 -5.19 -19.80
C GLU A 147 -12.12 -4.23 -19.13
N ILE A 148 -11.68 -3.59 -18.05
CA ILE A 148 -12.40 -2.48 -17.44
C ILE A 148 -11.85 -1.20 -18.05
N THR A 149 -12.69 -0.53 -18.84
CA THR A 149 -12.28 0.61 -19.67
C THR A 149 -12.29 1.93 -18.93
N SER A 150 -13.10 2.03 -17.88
CA SER A 150 -13.32 3.27 -17.16
C SER A 150 -12.16 3.61 -16.23
N MET A 151 -11.58 4.78 -16.45
CA MET A 151 -10.48 5.32 -15.64
C MET A 151 -10.95 5.91 -14.29
N CYS A 152 -12.21 6.30 -14.19
CA CYS A 152 -12.81 6.87 -12.99
C CYS A 152 -13.50 5.76 -12.17
N SER A 153 -13.30 5.76 -10.86
CA SER A 153 -13.89 4.75 -9.96
C SER A 153 -15.42 4.67 -10.05
N VAL A 154 -16.09 5.81 -10.20
CA VAL A 154 -17.57 5.86 -10.33
C VAL A 154 -18.07 5.18 -11.60
N PHE A 155 -17.40 5.44 -12.73
CA PHE A 155 -17.77 4.80 -14.00
C PHE A 155 -17.34 3.33 -14.03
N ALA A 156 -16.21 2.98 -13.42
CA ALA A 156 -15.79 1.59 -13.29
C ALA A 156 -16.78 0.77 -12.46
N GLU A 157 -17.36 1.35 -11.39
CA GLU A 157 -18.41 0.70 -10.61
C GLU A 157 -19.66 0.43 -11.48
N SER A 158 -20.10 1.43 -12.27
CA SER A 158 -21.23 1.26 -13.20
C SER A 158 -20.95 0.20 -14.26
N GLU A 159 -19.71 0.14 -14.77
CA GLU A 159 -19.29 -0.89 -15.72
C GLU A 159 -19.32 -2.29 -15.09
N VAL A 160 -18.83 -2.43 -13.84
CA VAL A 160 -18.90 -3.69 -13.09
C VAL A 160 -20.34 -4.13 -12.86
N ILE A 161 -21.25 -3.22 -12.47
CA ILE A 161 -22.68 -3.53 -12.30
C ILE A 161 -23.28 -4.03 -13.62
N SER A 162 -22.92 -3.41 -14.75
CA SER A 162 -23.37 -3.87 -16.07
C SER A 162 -22.84 -5.25 -16.44
N LEU A 163 -21.59 -5.56 -16.09
CA LEU A 163 -21.00 -6.89 -16.31
C LEU A 163 -21.72 -7.96 -15.48
N ILE A 164 -22.04 -7.66 -14.22
CA ILE A 164 -22.83 -8.54 -13.34
C ILE A 164 -24.22 -8.79 -13.92
N ALA A 165 -24.91 -7.73 -14.39
CA ALA A 165 -26.23 -7.84 -15.01
C ALA A 165 -26.20 -8.67 -16.32
N ASN A 166 -25.07 -8.72 -16.99
CA ASN A 166 -24.82 -9.56 -18.17
C ASN A 166 -24.31 -10.97 -17.83
N ASN A 167 -24.45 -11.40 -16.55
CA ASN A 167 -24.03 -12.72 -16.06
C ASN A 167 -22.55 -13.06 -16.33
N ARG A 168 -21.66 -12.06 -16.29
CA ARG A 168 -20.22 -12.33 -16.34
C ARG A 168 -19.74 -12.88 -15.01
N GLU A 169 -18.78 -13.80 -15.07
CA GLU A 169 -18.23 -14.44 -13.86
C GLU A 169 -17.51 -13.45 -12.95
N LYS A 170 -17.76 -13.54 -11.65
CA LYS A 170 -17.11 -12.68 -10.64
C LYS A 170 -15.58 -12.76 -10.70
N THR A 171 -15.03 -13.93 -11.01
CA THR A 171 -13.60 -14.18 -11.18
C THR A 171 -13.00 -13.35 -12.30
N ASP A 172 -13.68 -13.27 -13.43
CA ASP A 172 -13.21 -12.54 -14.61
C ASP A 172 -13.32 -11.03 -14.41
N ILE A 173 -14.40 -10.56 -13.76
CA ILE A 173 -14.56 -9.16 -13.38
C ILE A 173 -13.46 -8.76 -12.38
N ALA A 174 -13.20 -9.56 -11.34
CA ALA A 174 -12.16 -9.31 -10.35
C ALA A 174 -10.75 -9.22 -10.98
N ASN A 175 -10.45 -10.09 -11.94
CA ASN A 175 -9.21 -10.02 -12.71
C ASN A 175 -9.12 -8.74 -13.54
N GLY A 176 -10.19 -8.33 -14.22
CA GLY A 176 -10.26 -7.07 -14.95
C GLY A 176 -9.96 -5.86 -14.06
N ILE A 177 -10.50 -5.85 -12.86
CA ILE A 177 -10.22 -4.80 -11.84
C ILE A 177 -8.76 -4.80 -11.40
N CYS A 178 -8.17 -5.97 -11.09
CA CYS A 178 -6.76 -6.07 -10.74
C CYS A 178 -5.86 -5.53 -11.87
N ARG A 179 -6.19 -5.85 -13.12
CA ARG A 179 -5.49 -5.33 -14.31
C ARG A 179 -5.66 -3.82 -14.48
N ALA A 180 -6.85 -3.26 -14.19
CA ALA A 180 -7.08 -1.81 -14.23
C ALA A 180 -6.20 -1.09 -13.19
N VAL A 181 -6.09 -1.63 -11.95
CA VAL A 181 -5.17 -1.12 -10.92
C VAL A 181 -3.72 -1.21 -11.40
N ALA A 182 -3.32 -2.34 -11.98
CA ALA A 182 -1.97 -2.52 -12.51
C ALA A 182 -1.64 -1.54 -13.64
N ASN A 183 -2.58 -1.26 -14.54
CA ASN A 183 -2.41 -0.27 -15.62
C ASN A 183 -2.16 1.14 -15.06
N LYS A 184 -2.91 1.53 -14.03
CA LYS A 184 -2.74 2.81 -13.34
C LYS A 184 -1.38 2.89 -12.65
N SER A 185 -1.01 1.85 -11.92
CA SER A 185 0.26 1.72 -11.20
C SER A 185 1.46 1.77 -12.16
N TYR A 186 1.37 1.06 -13.27
CA TYR A 186 2.41 1.06 -14.30
C TYR A 186 2.62 2.45 -14.92
N SER A 187 1.56 3.23 -15.05
CA SER A 187 1.65 4.62 -15.52
C SER A 187 2.42 5.52 -14.53
N LEU A 188 2.27 5.28 -13.22
CA LEU A 188 3.07 5.98 -12.20
C LEU A 188 4.54 5.53 -12.25
N LEU A 189 4.78 4.22 -12.32
CA LEU A 189 6.12 3.65 -12.40
C LEU A 189 6.90 4.17 -13.62
N LYS A 190 6.24 4.25 -14.78
CA LYS A 190 6.87 4.84 -15.97
C LYS A 190 7.31 6.29 -15.79
N ARG A 191 6.53 7.07 -15.04
CA ARG A 191 6.83 8.49 -14.82
C ARG A 191 8.02 8.70 -13.91
N VAL A 192 8.24 7.84 -12.92
CA VAL A 192 9.36 7.93 -11.99
C VAL A 192 10.64 7.29 -12.55
N GLY A 193 10.51 6.49 -13.62
CA GLY A 193 11.58 5.70 -14.18
C GLY A 193 11.68 4.30 -13.56
N LEU A 194 11.95 3.31 -14.41
CA LEU A 194 11.97 1.90 -14.02
C LEU A 194 13.42 1.45 -13.80
N GLU A 195 13.79 1.21 -12.55
CA GLU A 195 15.08 0.61 -12.17
C GLU A 195 14.83 -0.62 -11.31
N ALA A 196 15.43 -1.76 -11.66
CA ALA A 196 15.36 -2.98 -10.85
C ALA A 196 16.30 -2.84 -9.63
N GLU A 197 16.01 -3.44 -8.47
CA GLU A 197 14.91 -4.33 -8.14
C GLU A 197 13.64 -3.53 -7.79
N PHE A 198 12.49 -4.20 -8.00
CA PHE A 198 11.17 -3.63 -7.73
C PHE A 198 10.59 -4.18 -6.41
N MET A 199 9.97 -3.31 -5.63
CA MET A 199 9.24 -3.68 -4.41
C MET A 199 7.84 -3.12 -4.45
N MET A 200 6.85 -3.87 -3.97
CA MET A 200 5.51 -3.36 -3.72
C MET A 200 5.23 -3.31 -2.23
N THR A 201 4.65 -2.19 -1.76
CA THR A 201 4.33 -1.89 -0.36
C THR A 201 2.87 -1.42 -0.23
N GLY A 202 2.43 -1.21 1.01
CA GLY A 202 1.07 -0.83 1.32
C GLY A 202 0.12 -2.03 1.39
N GLY A 203 -1.09 -1.81 1.88
CA GLY A 203 -2.07 -2.88 2.10
C GLY A 203 -2.46 -3.65 0.85
N VAL A 204 -2.45 -2.99 -0.33
CA VAL A 204 -2.79 -3.64 -1.61
C VAL A 204 -1.72 -4.65 -2.06
N ALA A 205 -0.50 -4.59 -1.53
CA ALA A 205 0.53 -5.60 -1.79
C ALA A 205 0.16 -7.01 -1.26
N LYS A 206 -0.85 -7.10 -0.39
CA LYS A 206 -1.44 -8.38 0.04
C LYS A 206 -2.41 -8.98 -0.98
N ASN A 207 -2.88 -8.21 -1.96
CA ASN A 207 -3.78 -8.68 -3.01
C ASN A 207 -2.99 -9.38 -4.12
N ALA A 208 -2.98 -10.71 -4.11
CA ALA A 208 -2.23 -11.52 -5.06
C ALA A 208 -2.62 -11.29 -6.54
N GLY A 209 -3.89 -10.94 -6.81
CA GLY A 209 -4.36 -10.62 -8.17
C GLY A 209 -3.74 -9.34 -8.69
N VAL A 210 -3.67 -8.29 -7.85
CA VAL A 210 -3.02 -7.02 -8.21
C VAL A 210 -1.51 -7.22 -8.38
N VAL A 211 -0.86 -7.92 -7.44
CA VAL A 211 0.58 -8.23 -7.55
C VAL A 211 0.89 -8.92 -8.85
N ARG A 212 0.16 -10.01 -9.19
CA ARG A 212 0.32 -10.72 -10.46
C ARG A 212 0.15 -9.78 -11.67
N ALA A 213 -0.90 -8.99 -11.68
CA ALA A 213 -1.20 -8.10 -12.81
C ALA A 213 -0.11 -7.01 -12.99
N VAL A 214 0.47 -6.51 -11.89
CA VAL A 214 1.61 -5.56 -11.95
C VAL A 214 2.86 -6.25 -12.46
N GLU A 215 3.18 -7.45 -11.97
CA GLU A 215 4.33 -8.25 -12.43
C GLU A 215 4.25 -8.56 -13.93
N GLU A 216 3.08 -8.99 -14.41
CA GLU A 216 2.82 -9.24 -15.84
C GLU A 216 3.07 -7.98 -16.67
N LYS A 217 2.59 -6.82 -16.19
CA LYS A 217 2.76 -5.54 -16.88
C LYS A 217 4.21 -5.06 -16.90
N LEU A 218 4.95 -5.29 -15.81
CA LEU A 218 6.38 -4.95 -15.68
C LEU A 218 7.28 -5.94 -16.44
N GLY A 219 6.84 -7.18 -16.63
CA GLY A 219 7.70 -8.29 -17.07
C GLY A 219 8.78 -8.63 -16.03
N LYS A 220 8.58 -8.29 -14.76
CA LYS A 220 9.51 -8.46 -13.65
C LYS A 220 8.76 -8.87 -12.39
N LYS A 221 9.47 -9.60 -11.51
CA LYS A 221 8.94 -9.93 -10.17
C LYS A 221 9.04 -8.74 -9.23
N LEU A 222 8.08 -8.69 -8.29
CA LEU A 222 8.05 -7.74 -7.20
C LEU A 222 8.52 -8.41 -5.92
N TYR A 223 9.41 -7.75 -5.20
CA TYR A 223 9.68 -8.13 -3.82
C TYR A 223 8.52 -7.63 -2.94
N ILE A 224 7.95 -8.53 -2.15
CA ILE A 224 6.93 -8.22 -1.14
C ILE A 224 7.48 -8.69 0.20
N CYS A 225 7.65 -7.77 1.16
CA CYS A 225 8.04 -8.17 2.52
C CYS A 225 6.83 -8.81 3.25
N PRO A 226 7.05 -9.54 4.35
CA PRO A 226 5.97 -10.22 5.07
C PRO A 226 4.83 -9.30 5.51
N GLU A 227 5.15 -8.07 5.90
CA GLU A 227 4.19 -7.05 6.34
C GLU A 227 4.34 -5.77 5.48
N PRO A 228 3.84 -5.76 4.24
CA PRO A 228 4.08 -4.67 3.31
C PRO A 228 3.44 -3.33 3.74
N GLU A 229 2.46 -3.35 4.63
CA GLU A 229 1.80 -2.17 5.18
C GLU A 229 2.59 -1.42 6.24
N ILE A 230 3.60 -2.05 6.88
CA ILE A 230 4.40 -1.38 7.91
C ILE A 230 5.65 -0.70 7.37
N VAL A 231 5.98 -0.86 6.09
CA VAL A 231 7.23 -0.36 5.49
C VAL A 231 7.45 1.13 5.76
N GLY A 232 6.41 1.95 5.62
CA GLY A 232 6.49 3.37 5.95
C GLY A 232 6.75 3.63 7.43
N ALA A 233 6.11 2.87 8.33
CA ALA A 233 6.32 3.00 9.77
C ALA A 233 7.72 2.50 10.18
N ALA A 234 8.21 1.41 9.59
CA ALA A 234 9.57 0.93 9.80
C ALA A 234 10.62 1.97 9.36
N GLY A 235 10.38 2.62 8.21
CA GLY A 235 11.25 3.70 7.74
C GLY A 235 11.20 4.97 8.59
N ALA A 236 10.10 5.22 9.30
CA ALA A 236 10.00 6.30 10.26
C ALA A 236 10.79 6.00 11.55
N ALA A 237 10.86 4.73 11.96
CA ALA A 237 11.58 4.29 13.15
C ALA A 237 13.11 4.20 12.97
N LEU A 238 13.62 4.18 11.72
CA LEU A 238 15.04 4.16 11.36
C LEU A 238 15.70 5.55 11.41
#